data_ff431a2592b6ec4b41325eb8d021424d
#
_entry.id   ff431a2592b6ec4b41325eb8d021424d
#
_cell.length_a   1.000
_cell.length_b   1.000
_cell.length_c   1.000
_cell.angle_alpha   90.00
_cell.angle_beta   90.00
_cell.angle_gamma   90.00
#
_symmetry.space_group_name_H-M   'P 1'
#
loop_
_entity.id
_entity.type
_entity.pdbx_description
1 polymer ?
#
loop_
_entity_poly.entity_id
_entity_poly.type
_entity_poly.pdbx_seq_one_letter_code
_entity_poly.pdbx_strand_id
1 'polypeptide(L)'
;MSKNIAVVCGSYHKKEIELMLELAKDQADKEGLTISQVVWVPGAMEVPLALNRIVNANGESLVGAACLGIIEKGQTQHGLAMGQAVLKSIIDLQLSWNKPIGLGIIGPGAEPEHIGPRLEPHARAAISAISSML
;
A
#
# COMPACT_ATOMS: atom_id res chain seq x y z
N MET A 1 2.84 -18.60 15.80
CA MET A 1 2.23 -18.59 14.45
C MET A 1 2.71 -17.37 13.70
N SER A 2 3.10 -17.55 12.46
CA SER A 2 3.54 -16.44 11.64
C SER A 2 2.33 -15.60 11.19
N LYS A 3 2.49 -14.27 11.26
CA LYS A 3 1.48 -13.33 10.78
C LYS A 3 1.97 -12.77 9.46
N ASN A 4 1.59 -13.43 8.39
CA ASN A 4 2.04 -13.09 7.05
C ASN A 4 1.19 -12.01 6.42
N ILE A 5 1.85 -11.07 5.77
CA ILE A 5 1.19 -10.00 5.00
C ILE A 5 1.81 -9.93 3.60
N ALA A 6 1.06 -9.39 2.66
CA ALA A 6 1.55 -9.08 1.32
C ALA A 6 1.69 -7.57 1.18
N VAL A 7 2.61 -7.14 0.32
CA VAL A 7 2.78 -5.71 0.00
C VAL A 7 2.77 -5.55 -1.53
N VAL A 8 1.95 -4.63 -2.01
CA VAL A 8 1.90 -4.25 -3.41
C VAL A 8 2.55 -2.88 -3.57
N CYS A 9 3.51 -2.79 -4.48
CA CYS A 9 4.28 -1.58 -4.72
C CYS A 9 4.05 -1.06 -6.13
N GLY A 10 3.67 0.21 -6.26
CA GLY A 10 3.63 0.89 -7.55
C GLY A 10 5.03 1.36 -7.94
N SER A 11 5.44 1.12 -9.19
CA SER A 11 6.80 1.45 -9.62
C SER A 11 6.94 2.89 -10.14
N TYR A 12 5.87 3.66 -10.19
CA TYR A 12 5.97 5.09 -10.44
C TYR A 12 6.70 5.73 -9.26
N HIS A 13 7.80 6.43 -9.50
CA HIS A 13 8.76 6.86 -8.48
C HIS A 13 9.42 5.67 -7.77
N LYS A 14 9.97 4.76 -8.57
CA LYS A 14 10.44 3.48 -8.05
C LYS A 14 11.45 3.59 -6.91
N LYS A 15 12.41 4.52 -6.99
CA LYS A 15 13.42 4.69 -5.93
C LYS A 15 12.78 5.03 -4.60
N GLU A 16 11.81 5.92 -4.61
CA GLU A 16 11.08 6.34 -3.42
C GLU A 16 10.26 5.18 -2.85
N ILE A 17 9.62 4.40 -3.74
CA ILE A 17 8.84 3.24 -3.29
C ILE A 17 9.76 2.14 -2.76
N GLU A 18 10.94 1.94 -3.33
CA GLU A 18 11.92 0.99 -2.77
C GLU A 18 12.31 1.37 -1.34
N LEU A 19 12.52 2.67 -1.08
CA LEU A 19 12.79 3.14 0.28
C LEU A 19 11.59 2.88 1.20
N MET A 20 10.37 3.18 0.73
CA MET A 20 9.17 2.90 1.50
C MET A 20 9.05 1.41 1.84
N LEU A 21 9.39 0.54 0.90
CA LEU A 21 9.35 -0.90 1.13
C LEU A 21 10.33 -1.31 2.23
N GLU A 22 11.55 -0.78 2.22
CA GLU A 22 12.52 -1.07 3.28
C GLU A 22 12.03 -0.58 4.64
N LEU A 23 11.43 0.61 4.68
CA LEU A 23 10.86 1.15 5.92
C LEU A 23 9.66 0.31 6.39
N ALA A 24 8.85 -0.18 5.46
CA ALA A 24 7.74 -1.08 5.77
C ALA A 24 8.26 -2.41 6.34
N LYS A 25 9.34 -2.96 5.78
CA LYS A 25 9.96 -4.18 6.31
C LYS A 25 10.46 -3.99 7.72
N ASP A 26 11.12 -2.86 8.00
CA ASP A 26 11.59 -2.53 9.34
C ASP A 26 10.43 -2.44 10.32
N GLN A 27 9.35 -1.75 9.92
CA GLN A 27 8.18 -1.62 10.79
C GLN A 27 7.48 -2.97 11.03
N ALA A 28 7.41 -3.82 9.99
CA ALA A 28 6.83 -5.14 10.13
C ALA A 28 7.62 -5.98 11.15
N ASP A 29 8.95 -5.94 11.08
CA ASP A 29 9.79 -6.65 12.05
C ASP A 29 9.50 -6.17 13.48
N LYS A 30 9.36 -4.86 13.67
CA LYS A 30 9.08 -4.29 14.99
C LYS A 30 7.73 -4.72 15.54
N GLU A 31 6.77 -5.00 14.66
CA GLU A 31 5.41 -5.33 15.05
C GLU A 31 5.08 -6.82 14.94
N GLY A 32 6.07 -7.66 14.66
CA GLY A 32 5.89 -9.10 14.61
C GLY A 32 5.14 -9.58 13.37
N LEU A 33 5.18 -8.81 12.29
CA LEU A 33 4.59 -9.19 11.01
C LEU A 33 5.67 -9.65 10.03
N THR A 34 5.33 -10.60 9.18
CA THR A 34 6.24 -11.11 8.14
C THR A 34 5.71 -10.71 6.77
N ILE A 35 6.50 -9.97 6.00
CA ILE A 35 6.16 -9.69 4.60
C ILE A 35 6.55 -10.92 3.79
N SER A 36 5.56 -11.75 3.48
CA SER A 36 5.79 -13.03 2.78
C SER A 36 5.69 -12.90 1.26
N GLN A 37 5.18 -11.80 0.76
CA GLN A 37 4.99 -11.59 -0.67
C GLN A 37 5.08 -10.10 -0.99
N VAL A 38 5.85 -9.77 -2.03
CA VAL A 38 5.93 -8.41 -2.57
C VAL A 38 5.61 -8.47 -4.05
N VAL A 39 4.66 -7.65 -4.49
CA VAL A 39 4.25 -7.57 -5.89
C VAL A 39 4.46 -6.15 -6.38
N TRP A 40 5.18 -5.99 -7.49
CA TRP A 40 5.38 -4.71 -8.14
C TRP A 40 4.39 -4.54 -9.29
N VAL A 41 3.78 -3.37 -9.38
CA VAL A 41 2.85 -3.00 -10.45
C VAL A 41 3.26 -1.65 -11.04
N PRO A 42 2.81 -1.30 -12.28
CA PRO A 42 3.26 -0.06 -12.91
C PRO A 42 2.91 1.21 -12.13
N GLY A 43 1.71 1.28 -11.54
CA GLY A 43 1.28 2.47 -10.84
C GLY A 43 0.09 2.20 -9.93
N ALA A 44 -0.46 3.27 -9.36
CA ALA A 44 -1.56 3.15 -8.39
C ALA A 44 -2.82 2.50 -9.00
N MET A 45 -3.08 2.72 -10.29
CA MET A 45 -4.27 2.15 -10.96
C MET A 45 -4.27 0.63 -10.98
N GLU A 46 -3.10 -0.02 -10.92
CA GLU A 46 -2.98 -1.46 -10.97
C GLU A 46 -2.95 -2.11 -9.57
N VAL A 47 -2.88 -1.30 -8.53
CA VAL A 47 -2.84 -1.79 -7.15
C VAL A 47 -4.11 -2.57 -6.77
N PRO A 48 -5.32 -2.07 -7.07
CA PRO A 48 -6.53 -2.82 -6.70
C PRO A 48 -6.60 -4.21 -7.32
N LEU A 49 -6.23 -4.34 -8.59
CA LEU A 49 -6.23 -5.65 -9.26
C LEU A 49 -5.22 -6.59 -8.63
N ALA A 50 -4.00 -6.11 -8.37
CA ALA A 50 -2.97 -6.92 -7.73
C ALA A 50 -3.40 -7.40 -6.35
N LEU A 51 -3.98 -6.52 -5.55
CA LEU A 51 -4.51 -6.90 -4.23
C LEU A 51 -5.63 -7.94 -4.34
N ASN A 52 -6.55 -7.73 -5.30
CA ASN A 52 -7.64 -8.68 -5.51
C ASN A 52 -7.13 -10.06 -5.90
N ARG A 53 -6.11 -10.13 -6.74
CA ARG A 53 -5.48 -11.40 -7.13
C ARG A 53 -4.82 -12.09 -5.93
N ILE A 54 -4.14 -11.34 -5.09
CA ILE A 54 -3.53 -11.87 -3.87
C ILE A 54 -4.60 -12.44 -2.95
N VAL A 55 -5.67 -11.69 -2.71
CA VAL A 55 -6.77 -12.12 -1.85
C VAL A 55 -7.41 -13.41 -2.37
N ASN A 56 -7.62 -13.49 -3.68
CA ASN A 56 -8.24 -14.68 -4.29
C ASN A 56 -7.30 -15.89 -4.27
N ALA A 57 -6.00 -15.68 -4.41
CA ALA A 57 -5.03 -16.78 -4.47
C ALA A 57 -4.66 -17.31 -3.10
N ASN A 58 -4.42 -16.44 -2.11
CA ASN A 58 -3.90 -16.84 -0.82
C ASN A 58 -4.37 -15.96 0.35
N GLY A 59 -5.53 -15.35 0.21
CA GLY A 59 -6.08 -14.47 1.25
C GLY A 59 -6.32 -15.15 2.59
N GLU A 60 -6.55 -16.46 2.60
CA GLU A 60 -6.77 -17.19 3.85
C GLU A 60 -5.49 -17.30 4.68
N SER A 61 -4.32 -17.38 4.04
CA SER A 61 -3.04 -17.50 4.74
C SER A 61 -2.45 -16.17 5.18
N LEU A 62 -3.04 -15.06 4.76
CA LEU A 62 -2.58 -13.71 5.08
C LEU A 62 -3.44 -13.10 6.17
N VAL A 63 -2.83 -12.33 7.07
CA VAL A 63 -3.57 -11.56 8.08
C VAL A 63 -3.91 -10.16 7.60
N GLY A 64 -3.31 -9.72 6.51
CA GLY A 64 -3.55 -8.42 5.91
C GLY A 64 -2.65 -8.17 4.72
N ALA A 65 -2.74 -6.99 4.18
CA ALA A 65 -1.88 -6.55 3.08
C ALA A 65 -1.62 -5.05 3.21
N ALA A 66 -0.61 -4.56 2.51
CA ALA A 66 -0.34 -3.13 2.42
C ALA A 66 -0.08 -2.77 0.96
N CYS A 67 -0.29 -1.51 0.62
CA CYS A 67 0.09 -0.99 -0.68
C CYS A 67 0.89 0.30 -0.51
N LEU A 68 1.89 0.46 -1.36
CA LEU A 68 2.78 1.61 -1.38
C LEU A 68 2.72 2.23 -2.78
N GLY A 69 2.51 3.53 -2.84
CA GLY A 69 2.41 4.22 -4.12
C GLY A 69 2.44 5.72 -3.95
N ILE A 70 2.58 6.43 -5.07
CA ILE A 70 2.58 7.89 -5.11
C ILE A 70 1.66 8.34 -6.23
N ILE A 71 0.71 9.21 -5.90
CA ILE A 71 -0.19 9.84 -6.86
C ILE A 71 0.08 11.33 -6.82
N GLU A 72 0.83 11.83 -7.79
CA GLU A 72 1.15 13.25 -7.88
C GLU A 72 -0.05 14.07 -8.33
N LYS A 73 -0.02 15.35 -8.00
CA LYS A 73 -1.08 16.30 -8.35
C LYS A 73 -1.23 16.49 -9.86
N GLY A 74 -0.19 16.60 -10.64
CA GLY A 74 -0.29 16.89 -12.05
C GLY A 74 -0.97 18.23 -12.35
N GLN A 75 -1.13 18.52 -13.67
CA GLN A 75 -1.72 19.80 -14.12
C GLN A 75 -3.24 19.75 -14.28
N THR A 76 -3.83 18.57 -14.20
CA THR A 76 -5.28 18.36 -14.34
C THR A 76 -5.82 17.65 -13.12
N GLN A 77 -7.14 17.45 -13.08
CA GLN A 77 -7.78 16.69 -12.00
C GLN A 77 -7.72 15.18 -12.20
N HIS A 78 -6.98 14.71 -13.20
CA HIS A 78 -6.86 13.27 -13.47
C HIS A 78 -6.31 12.51 -12.25
N GLY A 79 -5.24 13.00 -11.64
CA GLY A 79 -4.65 12.37 -10.46
C GLY A 79 -5.62 12.33 -9.27
N LEU A 80 -6.39 13.40 -9.08
CA LEU A 80 -7.40 13.43 -8.01
C LEU A 80 -8.50 12.39 -8.27
N ALA A 81 -9.06 12.37 -9.49
CA ALA A 81 -10.12 11.43 -9.84
C ALA A 81 -9.63 9.98 -9.74
N MET A 82 -8.45 9.70 -10.26
CA MET A 82 -7.83 8.38 -10.18
C MET A 82 -7.61 7.97 -8.73
N GLY A 83 -7.05 8.88 -7.91
CA GLY A 83 -6.77 8.60 -6.52
C GLY A 83 -8.03 8.27 -5.73
N GLN A 84 -9.10 9.01 -5.94
CA GLN A 84 -10.38 8.73 -5.28
C GLN A 84 -10.91 7.35 -5.65
N ALA A 85 -10.85 6.99 -6.94
CA ALA A 85 -11.32 5.69 -7.42
C ALA A 85 -10.46 4.55 -6.87
N VAL A 86 -9.14 4.71 -6.87
CA VAL A 86 -8.20 3.71 -6.35
C VAL A 86 -8.43 3.48 -4.86
N LEU A 87 -8.50 4.56 -4.07
CA LEU A 87 -8.69 4.45 -2.63
C LEU A 87 -10.02 3.80 -2.30
N LYS A 88 -11.09 4.16 -3.01
CA LYS A 88 -12.39 3.53 -2.80
C LYS A 88 -12.35 2.04 -3.12
N SER A 89 -11.71 1.66 -4.23
CA SER A 89 -11.59 0.26 -4.62
C SER A 89 -10.84 -0.57 -3.58
N ILE A 90 -9.78 -0.02 -3.01
CA ILE A 90 -9.00 -0.69 -1.97
C ILE A 90 -9.83 -0.85 -0.69
N ILE A 91 -10.55 0.19 -0.30
CA ILE A 91 -11.40 0.13 0.89
C ILE A 91 -12.52 -0.91 0.68
N ASP A 92 -13.14 -0.93 -0.48
CA ASP A 92 -14.17 -1.92 -0.80
C ASP A 92 -13.62 -3.36 -0.72
N LEU A 93 -12.40 -3.57 -1.22
CA LEU A 93 -11.75 -4.87 -1.14
C LEU A 93 -11.46 -5.25 0.31
N GLN A 94 -10.95 -4.31 1.11
CA GLN A 94 -10.69 -4.52 2.53
C GLN A 94 -11.97 -4.96 3.27
N LEU A 95 -13.07 -4.31 2.98
CA LEU A 95 -14.35 -4.65 3.61
C LEU A 95 -14.84 -6.03 3.19
N SER A 96 -14.72 -6.39 1.91
CA SER A 96 -15.16 -7.70 1.45
C SER A 96 -14.25 -8.84 1.92
N TRP A 97 -12.94 -8.58 2.01
CA TRP A 97 -11.97 -9.56 2.53
C TRP A 97 -12.07 -9.69 4.05
N ASN A 98 -12.52 -8.64 4.70
CA ASN A 98 -12.62 -8.55 6.16
C ASN A 98 -11.26 -8.73 6.86
N LYS A 99 -10.21 -8.22 6.24
CA LYS A 99 -8.86 -8.16 6.80
C LYS A 99 -8.24 -6.81 6.45
N PRO A 100 -7.34 -6.27 7.29
CA PRO A 100 -6.82 -4.93 7.08
C PRO A 100 -5.94 -4.81 5.84
N ILE A 101 -6.12 -3.72 5.12
CA ILE A 101 -5.24 -3.31 4.03
C ILE A 101 -4.68 -1.94 4.40
N GLY A 102 -3.38 -1.88 4.68
CA GLY A 102 -2.71 -0.64 5.03
C GLY A 102 -2.45 0.22 3.79
N LEU A 103 -2.84 1.49 3.86
CA LEU A 103 -2.71 2.44 2.75
C LEU A 103 -1.47 3.29 2.92
N GLY A 104 -0.40 2.93 2.23
CA GLY A 104 0.83 3.71 2.13
C GLY A 104 0.92 4.49 0.84
N ILE A 105 -0.21 4.97 0.33
CA ILE A 105 -0.25 5.77 -0.88
C ILE A 105 -0.18 7.24 -0.53
N ILE A 106 0.82 7.94 -1.09
CA ILE A 106 1.01 9.38 -0.94
C ILE A 106 0.21 10.08 -2.03
N GLY A 107 -0.69 10.97 -1.64
CA GLY A 107 -1.61 11.63 -2.55
C GLY A 107 -3.01 10.99 -2.50
N PRO A 108 -3.92 11.40 -3.41
CA PRO A 108 -3.71 12.34 -4.52
C PRO A 108 -3.42 13.77 -4.04
N GLY A 109 -2.90 14.59 -4.96
CA GLY A 109 -2.63 15.99 -4.67
C GLY A 109 -1.22 16.28 -4.16
N ALA A 110 -0.33 15.30 -4.19
CA ALA A 110 1.06 15.51 -3.76
C ALA A 110 1.86 16.30 -4.80
N GLU A 111 2.47 17.39 -4.35
CA GLU A 111 3.47 18.11 -5.11
C GLU A 111 4.83 17.41 -4.92
N PRO A 112 5.82 17.63 -5.82
CA PRO A 112 7.12 16.98 -5.66
C PRO A 112 7.76 17.16 -4.29
N GLU A 113 7.65 18.35 -3.69
CA GLU A 113 8.23 18.66 -2.37
C GLU A 113 7.52 17.96 -1.22
N HIS A 114 6.30 17.44 -1.46
CA HIS A 114 5.54 16.72 -0.43
C HIS A 114 5.94 15.26 -0.31
N ILE A 115 6.60 14.70 -1.34
CA ILE A 115 6.87 13.26 -1.42
C ILE A 115 7.90 12.83 -0.39
N GLY A 116 9.08 13.45 -0.40
CA GLY A 116 10.18 13.07 0.49
C GLY A 116 9.78 12.98 1.96
N PRO A 117 9.20 14.05 2.53
CA PRO A 117 8.83 14.04 3.95
C PRO A 117 7.77 13.01 4.34
N ARG A 118 7.04 12.47 3.35
CA ARG A 118 5.94 11.52 3.61
C ARG A 118 6.33 10.06 3.41
N LEU A 119 7.51 9.79 2.86
CA LEU A 119 7.92 8.39 2.58
C LEU A 119 7.90 7.54 3.84
N GLU A 120 8.58 7.97 4.87
CA GLU A 120 8.67 7.19 6.10
C GLU A 120 7.34 7.11 6.86
N PRO A 121 6.65 8.25 7.14
CA PRO A 121 5.40 8.17 7.90
C PRO A 121 4.34 7.31 7.21
N HIS A 122 4.20 7.43 5.90
CA HIS A 122 3.20 6.65 5.17
C HIS A 122 3.54 5.17 5.12
N ALA A 123 4.82 4.83 4.90
CA ALA A 123 5.23 3.42 4.87
C ALA A 123 5.01 2.75 6.21
N ARG A 124 5.42 3.39 7.30
CA ARG A 124 5.26 2.83 8.64
C ARG A 124 3.82 2.78 9.09
N ALA A 125 3.03 3.82 8.78
CA ALA A 125 1.61 3.86 9.14
C ALA A 125 0.80 2.76 8.44
N ALA A 126 1.14 2.43 7.19
CA ALA A 126 0.46 1.34 6.47
C ALA A 126 0.62 0.01 7.22
N ILE A 127 1.81 -0.27 7.72
CA ILE A 127 2.07 -1.50 8.48
C ILE A 127 1.39 -1.45 9.85
N SER A 128 1.49 -0.32 10.55
CA SER A 128 0.86 -0.16 11.87
C SER A 128 -0.66 -0.27 11.80
N ALA A 129 -1.27 0.17 10.70
CA ALA A 129 -2.71 0.01 10.49
C ALA A 129 -3.11 -1.46 10.47
N ILE A 130 -2.29 -2.31 9.82
CA ILE A 130 -2.55 -3.75 9.82
C ILE A 130 -2.46 -4.30 11.23
N SER A 131 -1.37 -4.04 11.91
CA SER A 131 -1.11 -4.55 13.25
C SER A 131 -2.20 -4.15 14.24
N SER A 132 -2.69 -2.91 14.14
CA SER A 132 -3.70 -2.39 15.07
C SER A 132 -5.07 -3.05 14.90
N MET A 133 -5.31 -3.71 13.79
CA MET A 133 -6.60 -4.34 13.49
C MET A 133 -6.58 -5.87 13.69
N LEU A 134 -5.51 -6.40 14.21
CA LEU A 134 -5.39 -7.85 14.46
C LEU A 134 -5.83 -8.26 15.88
#